data_7e2b4416bd4a767d48673eba5f721f52
#
_entry.id   7e2b4416bd4a767d48673eba5f721f52
#
_cell.length_a   1.000
_cell.length_b   1.000
_cell.length_c   1.000
_cell.angle_alpha   90.00
_cell.angle_beta   90.00
_cell.angle_gamma   90.00
#
_symmetry.space_group_name_H-M   'P 1'
#
loop_
_entity.id
_entity.type
_entity.pdbx_description
1 polymer ?
#
loop_
_entity_poly.entity_id
_entity_poly.type
_entity_poly.pdbx_seq_one_letter_code
_entity_poly.pdbx_strand_id
1 'polypeptide(L)'
;MSGPSFTLLECAAGYALFEVVGFEEIGSLLEGSRDTVTDLKRFGRAVKLKGFMPFESAQMALENANAISEHAMTEDLHDFLEMNLPKKSKSFTLGVIDPALATAISDGLGGVSCRSDDTVKEILRGCRMHLETFVKGLEGGASEKAQLGLGHSYSRSKVKFNPARSDNMIIQSIALLDQMDKDLNTFAMRIREWYSWHFPELRDIVKDNIMFARAAAYIQDKSNLCSTSGGENGDSDDKEDMLPGLIEIVGDEETAKAVQAAAKTSMGMDCSAVDMVNIVNFTQRMVKLAEFRKNLSQYLTDKMNVVAPNLSALIGDTVGARLISKAGSLTNLAKAPASTVQILGAEKALFRALKTKGNTPKYGLIYHSTFIGRADAKNKGRISRYLANKCSIATRIDSFSDEPSRLYGEKLREQVEERLNFYETGAAPRRNVDVMEEVAKQLKVRDDDDVEMADAGATPKSKKDKKKKSKKDKKRKASSDDDSEEKEPTPKKAKTETPKAEKDAKKDKKSEKKKKKSKS
;
A
#
# COMPACT_ATOMS: atom_id res chain seq x y z
N MET A 1 -48.14 -29.43 -0.32
CA MET A 1 -47.11 -28.73 0.54
C MET A 1 -47.37 -27.25 0.42
N SER A 2 -47.62 -26.52 1.52
CA SER A 2 -47.83 -25.07 1.47
C SER A 2 -46.53 -24.39 1.04
N GLY A 3 -46.59 -23.56 -0.01
CA GLY A 3 -45.42 -22.82 -0.51
C GLY A 3 -44.99 -21.70 0.41
N PRO A 4 -43.85 -21.03 0.11
CA PRO A 4 -43.41 -19.86 0.87
C PRO A 4 -44.46 -18.73 0.69
N SER A 5 -44.86 -18.11 1.80
CA SER A 5 -45.75 -16.97 1.79
C SER A 5 -45.06 -15.66 1.45
N PHE A 6 -43.78 -15.57 1.84
CA PHE A 6 -42.93 -14.42 1.57
C PHE A 6 -41.57 -14.89 1.05
N THR A 7 -40.90 -14.08 0.25
CA THR A 7 -39.51 -14.34 -0.21
C THR A 7 -38.68 -13.10 -0.02
N LEU A 8 -37.47 -13.29 0.56
CA LEU A 8 -36.48 -12.25 0.77
C LEU A 8 -35.53 -12.24 -0.41
N LEU A 9 -35.40 -11.11 -1.08
CA LEU A 9 -34.41 -10.87 -2.10
C LEU A 9 -33.37 -9.87 -1.61
N GLU A 10 -32.12 -10.28 -1.65
CA GLU A 10 -30.95 -9.46 -1.38
C GLU A 10 -30.44 -8.89 -2.70
N CYS A 11 -30.32 -7.57 -2.79
CA CYS A 11 -29.76 -6.90 -3.95
C CYS A 11 -28.73 -5.84 -3.55
N ALA A 12 -27.92 -5.41 -4.50
CA ALA A 12 -26.88 -4.42 -4.22
C ALA A 12 -27.41 -3.06 -3.78
N ALA A 13 -28.67 -2.78 -4.08
CA ALA A 13 -29.33 -1.52 -3.73
C ALA A 13 -30.09 -1.56 -2.40
N GLY A 14 -30.39 -2.76 -1.85
CA GLY A 14 -31.15 -2.92 -0.63
C GLY A 14 -31.77 -4.29 -0.45
N TYR A 15 -32.64 -4.41 0.54
CA TYR A 15 -33.45 -5.59 0.80
C TYR A 15 -34.85 -5.44 0.22
N ALA A 16 -35.33 -6.46 -0.46
CA ALA A 16 -36.70 -6.51 -1.00
C ALA A 16 -37.44 -7.72 -0.45
N LEU A 17 -38.65 -7.50 0.09
CA LEU A 17 -39.54 -8.55 0.55
C LEU A 17 -40.71 -8.65 -0.42
N PHE A 18 -40.92 -9.84 -0.95
CA PHE A 18 -42.04 -10.14 -1.85
C PHE A 18 -43.05 -11.07 -1.19
N GLU A 19 -44.31 -10.82 -1.43
CA GLU A 19 -45.44 -11.67 -1.04
C GLU A 19 -45.79 -12.59 -2.22
N VAL A 20 -45.85 -13.88 -1.96
CA VAL A 20 -46.18 -14.90 -2.98
C VAL A 20 -47.67 -15.29 -2.81
N VAL A 21 -48.49 -14.91 -3.78
CA VAL A 21 -49.94 -15.14 -3.75
C VAL A 21 -50.32 -16.38 -4.53
N GLY A 22 -49.63 -16.71 -5.60
CA GLY A 22 -49.97 -17.80 -6.53
C GLY A 22 -48.91 -18.91 -6.58
N PHE A 23 -48.60 -19.52 -5.44
CA PHE A 23 -47.58 -20.58 -5.38
C PHE A 23 -47.90 -21.82 -6.25
N GLU A 24 -49.17 -22.20 -6.35
CA GLU A 24 -49.62 -23.38 -7.13
C GLU A 24 -49.39 -23.18 -8.64
N GLU A 25 -49.49 -21.95 -9.15
CA GLU A 25 -49.21 -21.61 -10.54
C GLU A 25 -47.71 -21.68 -10.87
N ILE A 26 -46.86 -21.42 -9.89
CA ILE A 26 -45.40 -21.45 -10.05
C ILE A 26 -44.84 -22.85 -9.73
N GLY A 27 -45.40 -23.55 -8.72
CA GLY A 27 -44.91 -24.84 -8.27
C GLY A 27 -45.25 -26.03 -9.18
N SER A 28 -46.38 -25.95 -9.94
CA SER A 28 -46.77 -26.95 -10.95
C SER A 28 -45.94 -26.86 -12.26
N LEU A 29 -45.04 -25.90 -12.34
CA LEU A 29 -44.37 -25.42 -13.55
C LEU A 29 -42.89 -25.80 -13.62
N LEU A 30 -42.43 -26.79 -12.85
CA LEU A 30 -41.02 -27.22 -12.89
C LEU A 30 -40.56 -27.74 -14.28
N GLU A 31 -41.49 -28.16 -15.16
CA GLU A 31 -41.19 -28.58 -16.52
C GLU A 31 -41.55 -27.55 -17.62
N GLY A 32 -42.36 -26.52 -17.31
CA GLY A 32 -42.74 -25.45 -18.25
C GLY A 32 -42.52 -24.03 -17.77
N SER A 33 -41.83 -23.81 -16.65
CA SER A 33 -41.83 -22.57 -15.88
C SER A 33 -40.93 -21.45 -16.38
N ARG A 34 -40.03 -21.73 -17.35
CA ARG A 34 -39.16 -20.66 -17.90
C ARG A 34 -39.98 -19.52 -18.52
N ASP A 35 -41.09 -19.84 -19.17
CA ASP A 35 -41.93 -18.85 -19.87
C ASP A 35 -42.76 -17.98 -18.90
N THR A 36 -43.18 -18.52 -17.75
CA THR A 36 -43.92 -17.75 -16.74
C THR A 36 -43.05 -16.84 -15.89
N VAL A 37 -41.81 -17.23 -15.64
CA VAL A 37 -40.84 -16.40 -14.93
C VAL A 37 -40.34 -15.25 -15.82
N THR A 38 -40.29 -15.46 -17.14
CA THR A 38 -39.89 -14.43 -18.12
C THR A 38 -40.97 -13.43 -18.44
N ASP A 39 -42.28 -13.83 -18.35
CA ASP A 39 -43.40 -12.95 -18.63
C ASP A 39 -43.83 -12.12 -17.41
N LEU A 40 -43.47 -10.83 -17.40
CA LEU A 40 -43.77 -9.87 -16.34
C LEU A 40 -45.25 -9.84 -15.94
N LYS A 41 -46.17 -9.98 -16.90
CA LYS A 41 -47.63 -9.90 -16.62
C LYS A 41 -48.12 -11.11 -15.83
N ARG A 42 -47.60 -12.29 -16.11
CA ARG A 42 -47.92 -13.52 -15.37
C ARG A 42 -47.26 -13.55 -14.02
N PHE A 43 -45.94 -13.23 -13.99
CA PHE A 43 -45.17 -13.20 -12.76
C PHE A 43 -45.69 -12.16 -11.74
N GLY A 44 -46.05 -10.95 -12.19
CA GLY A 44 -46.58 -9.89 -11.34
C GLY A 44 -47.99 -10.16 -10.75
N ARG A 45 -48.74 -11.19 -11.24
CA ARG A 45 -49.96 -11.67 -10.58
C ARG A 45 -49.66 -12.59 -9.42
N ALA A 46 -48.59 -13.40 -9.54
CA ALA A 46 -48.21 -14.40 -8.56
C ALA A 46 -47.33 -13.82 -7.44
N VAL A 47 -46.54 -12.78 -7.72
CA VAL A 47 -45.58 -12.20 -6.78
C VAL A 47 -45.77 -10.69 -6.73
N LYS A 48 -45.90 -10.13 -5.52
CA LYS A 48 -46.09 -8.70 -5.27
C LYS A 48 -45.01 -8.17 -4.33
N LEU A 49 -44.48 -6.98 -4.60
CA LEU A 49 -43.55 -6.31 -3.69
C LEU A 49 -44.28 -5.89 -2.42
N LYS A 50 -43.85 -6.36 -1.26
CA LYS A 50 -44.37 -5.99 0.06
C LYS A 50 -43.63 -4.79 0.65
N GLY A 51 -42.32 -4.82 0.60
CA GLY A 51 -41.47 -3.76 1.12
C GLY A 51 -40.10 -3.75 0.46
N PHE A 52 -39.51 -2.58 0.39
CA PHE A 52 -38.12 -2.39 -0.08
C PHE A 52 -37.42 -1.42 0.86
N MET A 53 -36.23 -1.80 1.32
CA MET A 53 -35.35 -0.97 2.13
C MET A 53 -34.10 -0.69 1.33
N PRO A 54 -33.91 0.53 0.79
CA PRO A 54 -32.68 0.91 0.13
C PRO A 54 -31.54 1.08 1.14
N PHE A 55 -30.32 0.76 0.77
CA PHE A 55 -29.15 1.09 1.57
C PHE A 55 -28.83 2.59 1.45
N GLU A 56 -28.66 3.26 2.58
CA GLU A 56 -28.37 4.71 2.63
C GLU A 56 -26.96 5.04 2.15
N SER A 57 -25.99 4.13 2.36
CA SER A 57 -24.59 4.32 1.99
C SER A 57 -23.99 3.08 1.37
N ALA A 58 -22.92 3.28 0.57
CA ALA A 58 -22.14 2.18 0.01
C ALA A 58 -21.42 1.36 1.09
N GLN A 59 -21.12 1.96 2.25
CA GLN A 59 -20.52 1.28 3.38
C GLN A 59 -21.53 0.32 4.03
N MET A 60 -22.75 0.77 4.30
CA MET A 60 -23.85 -0.06 4.80
C MET A 60 -24.12 -1.25 3.86
N ALA A 61 -24.15 -1.01 2.54
CA ALA A 61 -24.29 -2.08 1.55
C ALA A 61 -23.14 -3.11 1.64
N LEU A 62 -21.89 -2.66 1.88
CA LEU A 62 -20.74 -3.53 2.03
C LEU A 62 -20.78 -4.35 3.33
N GLU A 63 -21.15 -3.74 4.45
CA GLU A 63 -21.30 -4.39 5.75
C GLU A 63 -22.38 -5.47 5.69
N ASN A 64 -23.54 -5.16 5.12
CA ASN A 64 -24.61 -6.11 4.90
C ASN A 64 -24.20 -7.25 3.95
N ALA A 65 -23.51 -6.97 2.85
CA ALA A 65 -23.02 -8.01 1.94
C ALA A 65 -21.97 -8.94 2.60
N ASN A 66 -21.10 -8.40 3.46
CA ASN A 66 -20.15 -9.19 4.24
C ASN A 66 -20.87 -10.09 5.26
N ALA A 67 -21.83 -9.54 6.01
CA ALA A 67 -22.59 -10.28 6.99
C ALA A 67 -23.40 -11.44 6.36
N ILE A 68 -24.08 -11.18 5.22
CA ILE A 68 -24.78 -12.22 4.46
C ILE A 68 -23.81 -13.32 4.02
N SER A 69 -22.62 -12.96 3.53
CA SER A 69 -21.62 -13.95 3.11
C SER A 69 -21.04 -14.77 4.27
N GLU A 70 -21.14 -14.26 5.50
CA GLU A 70 -20.76 -14.94 6.75
C GLU A 70 -21.96 -15.58 7.46
N HIS A 71 -23.13 -15.58 6.80
CA HIS A 71 -24.40 -16.12 7.30
C HIS A 71 -24.86 -15.49 8.62
N ALA A 72 -24.45 -14.24 8.87
CA ALA A 72 -24.86 -13.47 10.04
C ALA A 72 -26.02 -12.54 9.69
N MET A 73 -26.98 -12.41 10.59
CA MET A 73 -28.08 -11.46 10.48
C MET A 73 -27.61 -10.09 10.99
N THR A 74 -27.76 -9.03 10.19
CA THR A 74 -27.49 -7.64 10.57
C THR A 74 -28.70 -7.03 11.30
N GLU A 75 -28.46 -5.97 12.07
CA GLU A 75 -29.52 -5.20 12.72
C GLU A 75 -30.50 -4.63 11.68
N ASP A 76 -29.97 -4.11 10.57
CA ASP A 76 -30.76 -3.60 9.46
C ASP A 76 -31.72 -4.63 8.86
N LEU A 77 -31.23 -5.87 8.66
CA LEU A 77 -32.04 -6.97 8.15
C LEU A 77 -33.09 -7.42 9.17
N HIS A 78 -32.74 -7.43 10.45
CA HIS A 78 -33.66 -7.74 11.54
C HIS A 78 -34.83 -6.76 11.58
N ASP A 79 -34.52 -5.47 11.63
CA ASP A 79 -35.52 -4.39 11.71
C ASP A 79 -36.42 -4.36 10.45
N PHE A 80 -35.81 -4.58 9.27
CA PHE A 80 -36.58 -4.66 8.03
C PHE A 80 -37.59 -5.81 8.05
N LEU A 81 -37.17 -6.99 8.53
CA LEU A 81 -38.07 -8.16 8.60
C LEU A 81 -39.11 -7.98 9.70
N GLU A 82 -38.76 -7.42 10.85
CA GLU A 82 -39.73 -7.16 11.95
C GLU A 82 -40.85 -6.20 11.53
N MET A 83 -40.49 -5.15 10.76
CA MET A 83 -41.48 -4.18 10.26
C MET A 83 -42.42 -4.75 9.20
N ASN A 84 -41.94 -5.61 8.32
CA ASN A 84 -42.70 -6.05 7.13
C ASN A 84 -43.34 -7.43 7.29
N LEU A 85 -42.93 -8.24 8.25
CA LEU A 85 -43.53 -9.55 8.49
C LEU A 85 -44.71 -9.48 9.48
N PRO A 86 -45.74 -10.37 9.34
CA PRO A 86 -46.82 -10.46 10.30
C PRO A 86 -46.32 -10.87 11.69
N LYS A 87 -46.81 -10.25 12.78
CA LYS A 87 -46.40 -10.53 14.16
C LYS A 87 -46.65 -11.97 14.66
N LYS A 88 -47.40 -12.80 13.91
CA LYS A 88 -47.66 -14.20 14.24
C LYS A 88 -46.69 -15.11 13.45
N SER A 89 -45.58 -15.48 14.04
CA SER A 89 -44.50 -16.27 13.42
C SER A 89 -44.93 -17.64 12.87
N LYS A 90 -45.95 -18.25 13.41
CA LYS A 90 -46.43 -19.59 13.01
C LYS A 90 -47.40 -19.62 11.81
N SER A 91 -47.78 -18.49 11.26
CA SER A 91 -48.79 -18.40 10.18
C SER A 91 -48.22 -18.25 8.78
N PHE A 92 -46.89 -18.09 8.63
CA PHE A 92 -46.28 -17.87 7.32
C PHE A 92 -44.89 -18.56 7.22
N THR A 93 -44.47 -18.79 6.00
CA THR A 93 -43.13 -19.33 5.68
C THR A 93 -42.36 -18.31 4.86
N LEU A 94 -41.08 -18.07 5.24
CA LEU A 94 -40.16 -17.16 4.55
C LEU A 94 -39.22 -17.95 3.64
N GLY A 95 -39.19 -17.62 2.36
CA GLY A 95 -38.27 -18.17 1.38
C GLY A 95 -36.95 -17.36 1.37
N VAL A 96 -35.84 -18.03 1.58
CA VAL A 96 -34.49 -17.45 1.56
C VAL A 96 -33.59 -18.30 0.65
N ILE A 97 -32.60 -17.69 0.00
CA ILE A 97 -31.69 -18.40 -0.92
C ILE A 97 -30.81 -19.40 -0.17
N ASP A 98 -30.19 -18.94 0.93
CA ASP A 98 -29.17 -19.69 1.66
C ASP A 98 -29.75 -20.35 2.91
N PRO A 99 -29.61 -21.69 3.06
CA PRO A 99 -30.09 -22.41 4.23
C PRO A 99 -29.40 -21.99 5.54
N ALA A 100 -28.14 -21.54 5.49
CA ALA A 100 -27.42 -21.10 6.68
C ALA A 100 -27.96 -19.74 7.18
N LEU A 101 -28.22 -18.81 6.26
CA LEU A 101 -28.88 -17.54 6.57
C LEU A 101 -30.32 -17.77 7.06
N ALA A 102 -31.05 -18.75 6.49
CA ALA A 102 -32.37 -19.14 6.95
C ALA A 102 -32.39 -19.57 8.42
N THR A 103 -31.37 -20.30 8.86
CA THR A 103 -31.22 -20.69 10.26
C THR A 103 -30.96 -19.48 11.16
N ALA A 104 -30.05 -18.58 10.75
CA ALA A 104 -29.75 -17.36 11.50
C ALA A 104 -30.98 -16.44 11.64
N ILE A 105 -31.80 -16.32 10.60
CA ILE A 105 -33.07 -15.56 10.63
C ILE A 105 -34.11 -16.24 11.55
N SER A 106 -34.21 -17.56 11.50
CA SER A 106 -35.10 -18.32 12.38
C SER A 106 -34.76 -18.13 13.85
N ASP A 107 -33.49 -18.14 14.18
CA ASP A 107 -33.00 -17.95 15.56
C ASP A 107 -33.19 -16.50 16.03
N GLY A 108 -32.93 -15.53 15.18
CA GLY A 108 -33.04 -14.09 15.49
C GLY A 108 -34.48 -13.60 15.64
N LEU A 109 -35.41 -14.07 14.81
CA LEU A 109 -36.82 -13.64 14.81
C LEU A 109 -37.77 -14.56 15.59
N GLY A 110 -37.27 -15.37 16.52
CA GLY A 110 -38.13 -16.12 17.44
C GLY A 110 -38.87 -17.30 16.80
N GLY A 111 -38.23 -18.02 15.86
CA GLY A 111 -38.75 -19.25 15.28
C GLY A 111 -39.65 -19.11 14.05
N VAL A 112 -39.35 -18.11 13.21
CA VAL A 112 -39.96 -17.98 11.87
C VAL A 112 -39.61 -19.22 11.03
N SER A 113 -40.59 -19.85 10.40
CA SER A 113 -40.36 -20.97 9.50
C SER A 113 -39.72 -20.50 8.21
N CYS A 114 -38.42 -20.77 8.03
CA CYS A 114 -37.68 -20.44 6.81
C CYS A 114 -37.58 -21.66 5.88
N ARG A 115 -37.53 -21.41 4.57
CA ARG A 115 -37.45 -22.43 3.53
C ARG A 115 -36.47 -22.01 2.42
N SER A 116 -35.65 -22.95 1.93
CA SER A 116 -34.67 -22.68 0.85
C SER A 116 -34.69 -23.77 -0.22
N ASP A 117 -35.87 -24.04 -0.77
CA ASP A 117 -36.06 -25.04 -1.82
C ASP A 117 -35.75 -24.49 -3.20
N ASP A 118 -35.67 -25.38 -4.21
CA ASP A 118 -35.43 -24.96 -5.61
C ASP A 118 -36.56 -24.12 -6.17
N THR A 119 -37.79 -24.30 -5.69
CA THR A 119 -38.92 -23.43 -6.02
C THR A 119 -38.73 -22.00 -5.53
N VAL A 120 -38.17 -21.79 -4.34
CA VAL A 120 -37.81 -20.48 -3.81
C VAL A 120 -36.75 -19.82 -4.69
N LYS A 121 -35.75 -20.59 -5.14
CA LYS A 121 -34.69 -20.07 -6.01
C LYS A 121 -35.24 -19.60 -7.36
N GLU A 122 -36.20 -20.33 -7.95
CA GLU A 122 -36.84 -19.91 -9.20
C GLU A 122 -37.72 -18.65 -9.02
N ILE A 123 -38.47 -18.53 -7.92
CA ILE A 123 -39.19 -17.30 -7.59
C ILE A 123 -38.25 -16.12 -7.45
N LEU A 124 -37.15 -16.28 -6.71
CA LEU A 124 -36.15 -15.23 -6.52
C LEU A 124 -35.42 -14.87 -7.80
N ARG A 125 -35.22 -15.84 -8.71
CA ARG A 125 -34.69 -15.58 -10.05
C ARG A 125 -35.62 -14.66 -10.83
N GLY A 126 -36.95 -14.91 -10.80
CA GLY A 126 -37.95 -14.04 -11.41
C GLY A 126 -38.00 -12.65 -10.78
N CYS A 127 -37.89 -12.56 -9.45
CA CYS A 127 -37.82 -11.29 -8.74
C CYS A 127 -36.58 -10.47 -9.16
N ARG A 128 -35.41 -11.11 -9.36
CA ARG A 128 -34.21 -10.44 -9.86
C ARG A 128 -34.36 -9.93 -11.28
N MET A 129 -34.94 -10.72 -12.18
CA MET A 129 -35.17 -10.31 -13.58
C MET A 129 -36.05 -9.07 -13.69
N HIS A 130 -37.07 -8.98 -12.83
CA HIS A 130 -38.09 -7.92 -12.89
C HIS A 130 -37.93 -6.85 -11.79
N LEU A 131 -36.81 -6.85 -11.05
CA LEU A 131 -36.58 -5.96 -9.91
C LEU A 131 -36.76 -4.48 -10.27
N GLU A 132 -36.22 -4.05 -11.42
CA GLU A 132 -36.29 -2.67 -11.89
C GLU A 132 -37.75 -2.19 -12.14
N THR A 133 -38.67 -3.12 -12.46
CA THR A 133 -40.05 -2.79 -12.66
C THR A 133 -40.86 -2.77 -11.36
N PHE A 134 -40.45 -3.55 -10.36
CA PHE A 134 -41.12 -3.58 -9.04
C PHE A 134 -40.69 -2.42 -8.14
N VAL A 135 -39.43 -1.97 -8.23
CA VAL A 135 -38.87 -0.94 -7.36
C VAL A 135 -38.63 0.35 -8.15
N LYS A 136 -39.44 1.38 -7.81
CA LYS A 136 -39.26 2.72 -8.39
C LYS A 136 -37.94 3.32 -7.94
N GLY A 137 -37.13 3.83 -8.88
CA GLY A 137 -35.84 4.46 -8.60
C GLY A 137 -34.62 3.61 -8.97
N LEU A 138 -34.81 2.34 -9.36
CA LEU A 138 -33.74 1.49 -9.90
C LEU A 138 -33.67 1.48 -11.43
N GLU A 139 -34.46 2.34 -12.08
CA GLU A 139 -34.55 2.45 -13.53
C GLU A 139 -33.24 2.98 -14.16
N GLY A 140 -32.97 2.65 -15.41
CA GLY A 140 -31.87 3.22 -16.19
C GLY A 140 -30.48 2.71 -15.85
N GLY A 141 -30.33 1.48 -15.39
CA GLY A 141 -29.03 0.85 -15.12
C GLY A 141 -28.41 1.28 -13.77
N ALA A 142 -29.18 1.87 -12.86
CA ALA A 142 -28.74 2.20 -11.52
C ALA A 142 -28.40 0.93 -10.71
N SER A 143 -29.17 -0.14 -10.92
CA SER A 143 -28.96 -1.45 -10.31
C SER A 143 -27.61 -2.07 -10.73
N GLU A 144 -27.28 -2.02 -12.01
CA GLU A 144 -26.00 -2.53 -12.54
C GLU A 144 -24.79 -1.76 -11.98
N LYS A 145 -24.89 -0.42 -11.90
CA LYS A 145 -23.84 0.43 -11.33
C LYS A 145 -23.63 0.15 -9.84
N ALA A 146 -24.73 -0.01 -9.08
CA ALA A 146 -24.68 -0.36 -7.66
C ALA A 146 -24.03 -1.74 -7.47
N GLN A 147 -24.42 -2.73 -8.27
CA GLN A 147 -23.87 -4.08 -8.23
C GLN A 147 -22.37 -4.10 -8.58
N LEU A 148 -21.95 -3.35 -9.61
CA LEU A 148 -20.54 -3.24 -9.99
C LEU A 148 -19.72 -2.58 -8.87
N GLY A 149 -20.20 -1.48 -8.31
CA GLY A 149 -19.54 -0.76 -7.21
C GLY A 149 -19.44 -1.61 -5.95
N LEU A 150 -20.53 -2.26 -5.54
CA LEU A 150 -20.53 -3.17 -4.40
C LEU A 150 -19.63 -4.38 -4.62
N GLY A 151 -19.64 -4.98 -5.82
CA GLY A 151 -18.80 -6.11 -6.16
C GLY A 151 -17.31 -5.78 -6.06
N HIS A 152 -16.89 -4.61 -6.52
CA HIS A 152 -15.50 -4.14 -6.34
C HIS A 152 -15.13 -3.90 -4.87
N SER A 153 -16.01 -3.28 -4.10
CA SER A 153 -15.79 -3.01 -2.68
C SER A 153 -15.73 -4.30 -1.87
N TYR A 154 -16.66 -5.22 -2.13
CA TYR A 154 -16.69 -6.55 -1.50
C TYR A 154 -15.44 -7.37 -1.80
N SER A 155 -15.01 -7.40 -3.07
CA SER A 155 -13.78 -8.11 -3.48
C SER A 155 -12.54 -7.56 -2.76
N ARG A 156 -12.44 -6.22 -2.64
CA ARG A 156 -11.33 -5.58 -1.90
C ARG A 156 -11.37 -5.92 -0.40
N SER A 157 -12.57 -5.93 0.21
CA SER A 157 -12.74 -6.27 1.62
C SER A 157 -12.34 -7.73 1.91
N LYS A 158 -12.77 -8.68 1.08
CA LYS A 158 -12.42 -10.11 1.25
C LYS A 158 -10.93 -10.39 1.00
N VAL A 159 -10.28 -9.65 0.11
CA VAL A 159 -8.82 -9.74 -0.12
C VAL A 159 -8.02 -8.99 0.97
N LYS A 160 -8.67 -8.38 1.96
CA LYS A 160 -8.03 -7.54 3.00
C LYS A 160 -7.17 -6.43 2.40
N PHE A 161 -7.64 -5.83 1.30
CA PHE A 161 -6.94 -4.74 0.64
C PHE A 161 -7.03 -3.46 1.48
N ASN A 162 -5.91 -3.04 2.05
CA ASN A 162 -5.82 -1.76 2.75
C ASN A 162 -5.25 -0.68 1.80
N PRO A 163 -6.07 0.29 1.34
CA PRO A 163 -5.60 1.34 0.43
C PRO A 163 -4.53 2.25 1.04
N ALA A 164 -4.49 2.39 2.37
CA ALA A 164 -3.44 3.17 3.04
C ALA A 164 -2.05 2.51 2.91
N ARG A 165 -2.00 1.18 2.78
CA ARG A 165 -0.77 0.39 2.61
C ARG A 165 -0.43 0.12 1.14
N SER A 166 -1.02 0.86 0.20
CA SER A 166 -0.71 0.72 -1.22
C SER A 166 0.72 1.17 -1.53
N ASP A 167 1.53 0.27 -2.06
CA ASP A 167 2.92 0.51 -2.47
C ASP A 167 3.04 1.24 -3.81
N ASN A 168 1.98 1.26 -4.61
CA ASN A 168 1.97 1.91 -5.92
C ASN A 168 2.26 3.42 -5.80
N MET A 169 1.74 4.09 -4.74
CA MET A 169 2.02 5.50 -4.50
C MET A 169 3.50 5.75 -4.23
N ILE A 170 4.20 4.85 -3.53
CA ILE A 170 5.64 4.93 -3.29
C ILE A 170 6.42 4.80 -4.60
N ILE A 171 6.02 3.85 -5.46
CA ILE A 171 6.67 3.60 -6.76
C ILE A 171 6.57 4.84 -7.65
N GLN A 172 5.37 5.43 -7.76
CA GLN A 172 5.16 6.62 -8.58
C GLN A 172 5.88 7.84 -8.00
N SER A 173 5.83 8.03 -6.68
CA SER A 173 6.48 9.17 -6.01
C SER A 173 7.99 9.16 -6.18
N ILE A 174 8.64 8.00 -6.04
CA ILE A 174 10.11 7.91 -6.22
C ILE A 174 10.53 8.11 -7.68
N ALA A 175 9.74 7.61 -8.64
CA ALA A 175 9.99 7.83 -10.05
C ALA A 175 9.88 9.33 -10.41
N LEU A 176 8.87 10.02 -9.86
CA LEU A 176 8.68 11.44 -10.04
C LEU A 176 9.79 12.26 -9.36
N LEU A 177 10.25 11.88 -8.15
CA LEU A 177 11.39 12.50 -7.48
C LEU A 177 12.67 12.39 -8.33
N ASP A 178 12.98 11.21 -8.84
CA ASP A 178 14.17 11.00 -9.68
C ASP A 178 14.10 11.81 -11.00
N GLN A 179 12.89 12.05 -11.54
CA GLN A 179 12.71 12.89 -12.72
C GLN A 179 12.86 14.37 -12.37
N MET A 180 12.22 14.82 -11.27
CA MET A 180 12.35 16.22 -10.80
C MET A 180 13.79 16.61 -10.47
N ASP A 181 14.59 15.69 -9.91
CA ASP A 181 16.02 15.94 -9.65
C ASP A 181 16.80 16.23 -10.94
N LYS A 182 16.49 15.53 -12.03
CA LYS A 182 17.08 15.78 -13.35
C LYS A 182 16.60 17.12 -13.93
N ASP A 183 15.30 17.38 -13.83
CA ASP A 183 14.69 18.59 -14.35
C ASP A 183 15.22 19.84 -13.62
N LEU A 184 15.32 19.78 -12.29
CA LEU A 184 15.91 20.85 -11.48
C LEU A 184 17.35 21.14 -11.88
N ASN A 185 18.17 20.09 -12.07
CA ASN A 185 19.55 20.28 -12.52
C ASN A 185 19.61 20.91 -13.92
N THR A 186 18.74 20.48 -14.84
CA THR A 186 18.69 21.02 -16.19
C THR A 186 18.25 22.48 -16.17
N PHE A 187 17.19 22.81 -15.42
CA PHE A 187 16.73 24.18 -15.26
C PHE A 187 17.77 25.08 -14.60
N ALA A 188 18.43 24.59 -13.55
CA ALA A 188 19.50 25.33 -12.89
C ALA A 188 20.64 25.68 -13.84
N MET A 189 21.09 24.75 -14.68
CA MET A 189 22.13 25.01 -15.67
C MET A 189 21.70 26.09 -16.67
N ARG A 190 20.45 26.05 -17.17
CA ARG A 190 19.93 27.04 -18.12
C ARG A 190 19.80 28.43 -17.49
N ILE A 191 19.28 28.50 -16.25
CA ILE A 191 19.19 29.79 -15.53
C ILE A 191 20.57 30.37 -15.31
N ARG A 192 21.54 29.55 -14.90
CA ARG A 192 22.92 29.97 -14.71
C ARG A 192 23.56 30.49 -16.01
N GLU A 193 23.34 29.81 -17.14
CA GLU A 193 23.83 30.22 -18.44
C GLU A 193 23.21 31.59 -18.82
N TRP A 194 21.89 31.73 -18.76
CA TRP A 194 21.20 32.95 -19.21
C TRP A 194 21.48 34.16 -18.31
N TYR A 195 21.36 33.98 -16.99
CA TYR A 195 21.56 35.07 -16.03
C TYR A 195 23.02 35.50 -15.90
N SER A 196 23.97 34.62 -16.15
CA SER A 196 25.41 34.93 -16.09
C SER A 196 25.85 35.92 -17.20
N TRP A 197 25.08 36.10 -18.27
CA TRP A 197 25.36 37.15 -19.25
C TRP A 197 25.11 38.52 -18.64
N HIS A 198 24.11 38.64 -17.79
CA HIS A 198 23.75 39.87 -17.10
C HIS A 198 24.57 40.08 -15.82
N PHE A 199 24.76 39.03 -15.01
CA PHE A 199 25.46 39.10 -13.74
C PHE A 199 26.36 37.84 -13.52
N PRO A 200 27.55 37.82 -14.13
CA PRO A 200 28.44 36.66 -14.10
C PRO A 200 28.98 36.34 -12.69
N GLU A 201 29.25 37.34 -11.86
CA GLU A 201 29.86 37.20 -10.54
C GLU A 201 28.96 36.45 -9.56
N LEU A 202 27.64 36.54 -9.71
CA LEU A 202 26.69 35.83 -8.87
C LEU A 202 26.89 34.32 -8.95
N ARG A 203 27.31 33.79 -10.11
CA ARG A 203 27.58 32.37 -10.31
C ARG A 203 28.75 31.86 -9.45
N ASP A 204 29.75 32.69 -9.23
CA ASP A 204 30.95 32.30 -8.49
C ASP A 204 30.75 32.42 -6.97
N ILE A 205 29.90 33.37 -6.54
CA ILE A 205 29.57 33.62 -5.14
C ILE A 205 28.56 32.59 -4.64
N VAL A 206 27.44 32.38 -5.38
CA VAL A 206 26.36 31.47 -4.96
C VAL A 206 26.47 30.16 -5.71
N LYS A 207 27.02 29.13 -5.05
CA LYS A 207 27.26 27.82 -5.65
C LYS A 207 26.02 26.93 -5.68
N ASP A 208 25.08 27.08 -4.72
CA ASP A 208 23.87 26.30 -4.67
C ASP A 208 22.87 26.73 -5.76
N ASN A 209 22.32 25.75 -6.46
CA ASN A 209 21.44 25.97 -7.60
C ASN A 209 20.10 26.61 -7.22
N ILE A 210 19.55 26.23 -6.06
CA ILE A 210 18.23 26.72 -5.61
C ILE A 210 18.38 28.14 -5.06
N MET A 211 19.42 28.40 -4.27
CA MET A 211 19.74 29.72 -3.75
C MET A 211 20.04 30.70 -4.89
N PHE A 212 20.82 30.25 -5.88
CA PHE A 212 21.09 31.04 -7.09
C PHE A 212 19.80 31.46 -7.83
N ALA A 213 18.87 30.52 -8.05
CA ALA A 213 17.61 30.82 -8.71
C ALA A 213 16.75 31.79 -7.87
N ARG A 214 16.68 31.60 -6.55
CA ARG A 214 15.97 32.54 -5.66
C ARG A 214 16.59 33.94 -5.68
N ALA A 215 17.92 34.01 -5.60
CA ALA A 215 18.64 35.27 -5.68
C ALA A 215 18.43 35.97 -7.05
N ALA A 216 18.52 35.25 -8.17
CA ALA A 216 18.27 35.76 -9.49
C ALA A 216 16.81 36.25 -9.66
N ALA A 217 15.82 35.54 -9.11
CA ALA A 217 14.41 35.93 -9.13
C ALA A 217 14.14 37.19 -8.29
N TYR A 218 14.88 37.38 -7.20
CA TYR A 218 14.76 38.53 -6.31
C TYR A 218 15.46 39.77 -6.83
N ILE A 219 16.69 39.62 -7.29
CA ILE A 219 17.51 40.72 -7.80
C ILE A 219 16.94 41.26 -9.11
N GLN A 220 16.51 40.37 -10.00
CA GLN A 220 16.11 40.68 -11.37
C GLN A 220 17.20 41.49 -12.13
N ASP A 221 17.18 42.79 -12.06
CA ASP A 221 18.21 43.66 -12.65
C ASP A 221 19.29 44.02 -11.61
N LYS A 222 20.58 43.88 -11.97
CA LYS A 222 21.73 44.26 -11.13
C LYS A 222 21.67 45.72 -10.67
N SER A 223 21.03 46.63 -11.48
CA SER A 223 20.85 48.04 -11.18
C SER A 223 20.04 48.26 -9.88
N ASN A 224 19.14 47.33 -9.53
CA ASN A 224 18.34 47.43 -8.32
C ASN A 224 19.20 47.32 -7.04
N LEU A 225 20.29 46.55 -7.08
CA LEU A 225 21.25 46.45 -5.99
C LEU A 225 22.22 47.62 -5.86
N CYS A 226 22.40 48.38 -6.96
CA CYS A 226 23.31 49.53 -7.01
C CYS A 226 22.68 50.82 -6.52
N SER A 227 21.35 50.89 -6.41
CA SER A 227 20.58 52.13 -6.14
C SER A 227 20.68 52.67 -4.71
N THR A 228 21.55 52.11 -3.86
CA THR A 228 21.66 52.45 -2.43
C THR A 228 22.67 53.53 -2.09
N SER A 229 23.17 54.34 -3.03
CA SER A 229 24.06 55.47 -2.68
C SER A 229 24.01 56.64 -3.66
N GLY A 230 23.34 57.69 -3.21
CA GLY A 230 23.69 59.07 -3.61
C GLY A 230 23.17 59.56 -4.94
N GLY A 231 21.88 59.78 -5.06
CA GLY A 231 21.31 60.69 -6.04
C GLY A 231 20.55 61.78 -5.29
N GLU A 232 21.11 63.02 -5.27
CA GLU A 232 20.47 64.24 -4.74
C GLU A 232 19.28 64.72 -5.60
N ASN A 233 18.30 63.87 -5.90
CA ASN A 233 17.04 64.30 -6.47
C ASN A 233 15.92 63.45 -5.86
N GLY A 234 15.22 64.08 -4.91
CA GLY A 234 14.08 63.50 -4.23
C GLY A 234 12.96 63.12 -5.16
N ASP A 235 12.68 61.86 -5.25
CA ASP A 235 11.40 61.23 -5.52
C ASP A 235 11.60 59.72 -5.48
N SER A 236 11.65 59.10 -4.30
CA SER A 236 11.48 57.65 -4.15
C SER A 236 11.47 57.27 -2.67
N ASP A 237 10.32 57.44 -1.99
CA ASP A 237 10.04 56.92 -0.67
C ASP A 237 9.82 55.36 -0.63
N ASP A 238 10.05 54.64 -1.73
CA ASP A 238 9.68 53.22 -1.85
C ASP A 238 10.82 52.26 -2.27
N LYS A 239 12.11 52.68 -2.17
CA LYS A 239 13.20 51.71 -2.42
C LYS A 239 13.71 51.14 -1.10
N GLU A 240 12.99 50.14 -0.61
CA GLU A 240 13.43 49.27 0.49
C GLU A 240 14.83 48.72 0.18
N ASP A 241 15.71 48.74 1.18
CA ASP A 241 17.02 48.08 1.12
C ASP A 241 16.83 46.60 0.77
N MET A 242 17.23 46.20 -0.44
CA MET A 242 17.12 44.79 -0.89
C MET A 242 18.05 43.84 -0.12
N LEU A 243 18.92 44.38 0.73
CA LEU A 243 19.90 43.61 1.48
C LEU A 243 19.26 42.60 2.48
N PRO A 244 18.22 42.98 3.29
CA PRO A 244 17.60 42.04 4.22
C PRO A 244 16.96 40.84 3.53
N GLY A 245 16.26 41.07 2.41
CA GLY A 245 15.66 39.97 1.64
C GLY A 245 16.70 39.05 0.98
N LEU A 246 17.85 39.62 0.58
CA LEU A 246 18.95 38.85 0.03
C LEU A 246 19.63 37.96 1.12
N ILE A 247 19.76 38.51 2.34
CA ILE A 247 20.26 37.75 3.52
C ILE A 247 19.35 36.58 3.84
N GLU A 248 18.03 36.77 3.81
CA GLU A 248 17.07 35.68 4.07
C GLU A 248 17.18 34.58 3.01
N ILE A 249 17.41 34.94 1.73
CA ILE A 249 17.52 33.98 0.63
C ILE A 249 18.83 33.20 0.67
N VAL A 250 19.95 33.90 0.91
CA VAL A 250 21.31 33.30 0.87
C VAL A 250 21.70 32.66 2.20
N GLY A 251 21.11 33.12 3.32
CA GLY A 251 21.35 32.60 4.65
C GLY A 251 22.61 33.14 5.33
N ASP A 252 23.51 33.82 4.60
CA ASP A 252 24.76 34.39 5.11
C ASP A 252 24.86 35.88 4.79
N GLU A 253 25.16 36.70 5.80
CA GLU A 253 25.30 38.15 5.66
C GLU A 253 26.56 38.53 4.84
N GLU A 254 27.66 37.78 5.01
CA GLU A 254 28.90 38.03 4.28
C GLU A 254 28.74 37.79 2.77
N THR A 255 28.05 36.68 2.43
CA THR A 255 27.80 36.38 1.00
C THR A 255 26.80 37.36 0.36
N ALA A 256 25.80 37.85 1.11
CA ALA A 256 24.88 38.86 0.63
C ALA A 256 25.60 40.22 0.38
N LYS A 257 26.49 40.65 1.27
CA LYS A 257 27.34 41.84 1.07
C LYS A 257 28.30 41.65 -0.07
N ALA A 258 28.88 40.47 -0.26
CA ALA A 258 29.74 40.16 -1.39
C ALA A 258 28.98 40.26 -2.73
N VAL A 259 27.73 39.78 -2.79
CA VAL A 259 26.83 39.92 -3.96
C VAL A 259 26.56 41.40 -4.25
N GLN A 260 26.26 42.21 -3.24
CA GLN A 260 26.02 43.66 -3.40
C GLN A 260 27.28 44.39 -3.87
N ALA A 261 28.44 44.06 -3.33
CA ALA A 261 29.72 44.64 -3.76
C ALA A 261 30.05 44.25 -5.21
N ALA A 262 29.80 42.98 -5.57
CA ALA A 262 30.00 42.47 -6.92
C ALA A 262 29.06 43.17 -7.94
N ALA A 263 27.81 43.47 -7.55
CA ALA A 263 26.86 44.18 -8.41
C ALA A 263 27.36 45.56 -8.83
N LYS A 264 28.03 46.28 -7.90
CA LYS A 264 28.61 47.61 -8.17
C LYS A 264 29.77 47.58 -9.18
N THR A 265 30.51 46.47 -9.22
CA THR A 265 31.70 46.29 -10.08
C THR A 265 31.47 45.34 -11.25
N SER A 266 30.24 44.91 -11.43
CA SER A 266 29.90 43.88 -12.42
C SER A 266 30.14 44.34 -13.86
N MET A 267 30.81 43.48 -14.64
CA MET A 267 31.05 43.66 -16.06
C MET A 267 30.01 42.98 -16.96
N GLY A 268 28.92 42.50 -16.40
CA GLY A 268 27.83 41.86 -17.16
C GLY A 268 27.15 42.83 -18.12
N MET A 269 26.63 42.31 -19.22
CA MET A 269 25.89 43.09 -20.22
C MET A 269 24.45 43.35 -19.75
N ASP A 270 23.89 44.48 -20.17
CA ASP A 270 22.49 44.75 -19.90
C ASP A 270 21.59 43.82 -20.72
N CYS A 271 20.60 43.24 -20.05
CA CYS A 271 19.67 42.31 -20.64
C CYS A 271 18.43 43.05 -21.17
N SER A 272 17.88 42.58 -22.29
CA SER A 272 16.61 43.10 -22.82
C SER A 272 15.48 42.87 -21.78
N ALA A 273 14.54 43.82 -21.65
CA ALA A 273 13.41 43.69 -20.74
C ALA A 273 12.57 42.40 -20.99
N VAL A 274 12.44 42.00 -22.26
CA VAL A 274 11.71 40.77 -22.64
C VAL A 274 12.45 39.51 -22.17
N ASP A 275 13.78 39.51 -22.32
CA ASP A 275 14.61 38.37 -21.88
C ASP A 275 14.64 38.27 -20.36
N MET A 276 14.68 39.40 -19.66
CA MET A 276 14.63 39.42 -18.19
C MET A 276 13.30 38.86 -17.67
N VAL A 277 12.17 39.23 -18.25
CA VAL A 277 10.85 38.65 -17.89
C VAL A 277 10.84 37.13 -18.09
N ASN A 278 11.43 36.64 -19.19
CA ASN A 278 11.53 35.22 -19.45
C ASN A 278 12.41 34.50 -18.41
N ILE A 279 13.56 35.07 -18.06
CA ILE A 279 14.47 34.53 -17.04
C ILE A 279 13.75 34.49 -15.68
N VAL A 280 13.07 35.55 -15.28
CA VAL A 280 12.32 35.61 -14.01
C VAL A 280 11.21 34.57 -13.97
N ASN A 281 10.44 34.43 -15.04
CA ASN A 281 9.40 33.39 -15.12
C ASN A 281 9.98 31.98 -15.01
N PHE A 282 11.14 31.75 -15.60
CA PHE A 282 11.81 30.47 -15.58
C PHE A 282 12.38 30.13 -14.18
N THR A 283 12.97 31.12 -13.52
CA THR A 283 13.46 30.99 -12.14
C THR A 283 12.33 30.73 -11.14
N GLN A 284 11.20 31.44 -11.27
CA GLN A 284 10.03 31.20 -10.44
C GLN A 284 9.47 29.77 -10.60
N ARG A 285 9.44 29.26 -11.84
CA ARG A 285 9.04 27.86 -12.08
C ARG A 285 9.99 26.87 -11.40
N MET A 286 11.29 27.13 -11.46
CA MET A 286 12.29 26.30 -10.80
C MET A 286 12.12 26.30 -9.27
N VAL A 287 11.89 27.47 -8.66
CA VAL A 287 11.66 27.60 -7.21
C VAL A 287 10.41 26.80 -6.79
N LYS A 288 9.29 26.95 -7.50
CA LYS A 288 8.07 26.17 -7.25
C LYS A 288 8.30 24.66 -7.40
N LEU A 289 9.08 24.24 -8.40
CA LEU A 289 9.42 22.84 -8.60
C LEU A 289 10.30 22.29 -7.45
N ALA A 290 11.22 23.11 -6.93
CA ALA A 290 12.06 22.75 -5.77
C ALA A 290 11.22 22.59 -4.49
N GLU A 291 10.24 23.46 -4.27
CA GLU A 291 9.29 23.35 -3.15
C GLU A 291 8.42 22.09 -3.26
N PHE A 292 7.89 21.85 -4.46
CA PHE A 292 7.11 20.62 -4.73
C PHE A 292 7.95 19.36 -4.51
N ARG A 293 9.21 19.35 -4.93
CA ARG A 293 10.14 18.24 -4.64
C ARG A 293 10.32 18.00 -3.15
N LYS A 294 10.45 19.08 -2.35
CA LYS A 294 10.57 18.98 -0.88
C LYS A 294 9.31 18.36 -0.27
N ASN A 295 8.15 18.82 -0.67
CA ASN A 295 6.86 18.33 -0.19
C ASN A 295 6.65 16.85 -0.59
N LEU A 296 7.00 16.48 -1.82
CA LEU A 296 6.91 15.10 -2.29
C LEU A 296 7.90 14.17 -1.56
N SER A 297 9.10 14.67 -1.19
CA SER A 297 10.04 13.92 -0.38
C SER A 297 9.48 13.65 1.01
N GLN A 298 8.82 14.63 1.65
CA GLN A 298 8.16 14.45 2.93
C GLN A 298 7.01 13.44 2.83
N TYR A 299 6.16 13.59 1.81
CA TYR A 299 5.08 12.64 1.53
C TYR A 299 5.60 11.21 1.35
N LEU A 300 6.73 11.02 0.64
CA LEU A 300 7.35 9.71 0.48
C LEU A 300 7.77 9.11 1.82
N THR A 301 8.39 9.91 2.69
CA THR A 301 8.79 9.49 4.04
C THR A 301 7.57 9.05 4.86
N ASP A 302 6.50 9.84 4.86
CA ASP A 302 5.27 9.53 5.59
C ASP A 302 4.63 8.22 5.07
N LYS A 303 4.57 8.05 3.76
CA LYS A 303 4.06 6.82 3.14
C LYS A 303 4.94 5.60 3.42
N MET A 304 6.26 5.76 3.40
CA MET A 304 7.18 4.67 3.75
C MET A 304 7.02 4.21 5.20
N ASN A 305 6.77 5.13 6.12
CA ASN A 305 6.53 4.80 7.53
C ASN A 305 5.23 4.01 7.75
N VAL A 306 4.22 4.20 6.88
CA VAL A 306 2.96 3.44 6.94
C VAL A 306 3.07 2.08 6.24
N VAL A 307 3.71 2.02 5.07
CA VAL A 307 3.72 0.82 4.20
C VAL A 307 4.84 -0.14 4.56
N ALA A 308 6.06 0.38 4.82
CA ALA A 308 7.26 -0.42 5.06
C ALA A 308 8.13 0.18 6.18
N PRO A 309 7.63 0.26 7.44
CA PRO A 309 8.32 0.92 8.55
C PRO A 309 9.65 0.25 8.91
N ASN A 310 9.74 -1.07 8.84
CA ASN A 310 10.96 -1.80 9.18
C ASN A 310 12.04 -1.65 8.12
N LEU A 311 11.66 -1.66 6.84
CA LEU A 311 12.59 -1.42 5.74
C LEU A 311 13.12 0.03 5.78
N SER A 312 12.25 1.01 6.08
CA SER A 312 12.58 2.42 6.24
C SER A 312 13.58 2.64 7.38
N ALA A 313 13.32 2.08 8.57
CA ALA A 313 14.20 2.17 9.72
C ALA A 313 15.58 1.55 9.47
N LEU A 314 15.64 0.46 8.69
CA LEU A 314 16.87 -0.28 8.42
C LEU A 314 17.77 0.42 7.39
N ILE A 315 17.23 0.82 6.23
CA ILE A 315 18.06 1.27 5.08
C ILE A 315 17.82 2.73 4.70
N GLY A 316 16.77 3.34 5.24
CA GLY A 316 16.29 4.69 4.91
C GLY A 316 15.21 4.70 3.83
N ASP A 317 14.41 5.78 3.82
CA ASP A 317 13.19 5.91 3.02
C ASP A 317 13.47 5.89 1.52
N THR A 318 14.44 6.68 1.06
CA THR A 318 14.74 6.83 -0.37
C THR A 318 15.30 5.54 -0.98
N VAL A 319 16.20 4.86 -0.28
CA VAL A 319 16.79 3.60 -0.77
C VAL A 319 15.77 2.47 -0.71
N GLY A 320 14.97 2.42 0.37
CA GLY A 320 13.85 1.48 0.51
C GLY A 320 12.82 1.64 -0.61
N ALA A 321 12.39 2.88 -0.87
CA ALA A 321 11.45 3.18 -1.95
C ALA A 321 11.99 2.80 -3.35
N ARG A 322 13.28 3.03 -3.62
CA ARG A 322 13.91 2.59 -4.87
C ARG A 322 13.98 1.08 -5.00
N LEU A 323 14.18 0.34 -3.90
CA LEU A 323 14.13 -1.13 -3.91
C LEU A 323 12.72 -1.63 -4.23
N ILE A 324 11.67 -1.06 -3.62
CA ILE A 324 10.26 -1.40 -3.88
C ILE A 324 9.92 -1.08 -5.34
N SER A 325 10.27 0.12 -5.82
CA SER A 325 10.03 0.54 -7.21
C SER A 325 10.70 -0.41 -8.22
N LYS A 326 11.94 -0.83 -7.94
CA LYS A 326 12.66 -1.73 -8.84
C LYS A 326 12.14 -3.17 -8.81
N ALA A 327 11.61 -3.62 -7.70
CA ALA A 327 10.93 -4.92 -7.56
C ALA A 327 9.51 -4.91 -8.15
N GLY A 328 8.91 -3.73 -8.33
CA GLY A 328 7.55 -3.53 -8.84
C GLY A 328 6.45 -3.60 -7.77
N SER A 329 6.70 -4.20 -6.60
CA SER A 329 5.83 -4.17 -5.43
C SER A 329 6.58 -4.60 -4.16
N LEU A 330 6.03 -4.24 -2.98
CA LEU A 330 6.55 -4.71 -1.69
C LEU A 330 6.45 -6.24 -1.57
N THR A 331 5.34 -6.81 -2.03
CA THR A 331 5.13 -8.27 -2.01
C THR A 331 6.12 -9.02 -2.91
N ASN A 332 6.45 -8.47 -4.07
CA ASN A 332 7.49 -9.05 -4.94
C ASN A 332 8.88 -8.96 -4.30
N LEU A 333 9.17 -7.84 -3.65
CA LEU A 333 10.42 -7.66 -2.90
C LEU A 333 10.53 -8.67 -1.74
N ALA A 334 9.43 -8.92 -1.01
CA ALA A 334 9.36 -9.89 0.08
C ALA A 334 9.55 -11.35 -0.40
N LYS A 335 9.06 -11.69 -1.59
CA LYS A 335 9.26 -13.00 -2.24
C LYS A 335 10.68 -13.17 -2.78
N ALA A 336 11.39 -12.09 -3.07
CA ALA A 336 12.74 -12.14 -3.61
C ALA A 336 13.73 -12.71 -2.60
N PRO A 337 14.65 -13.61 -3.01
CA PRO A 337 15.73 -14.05 -2.15
C PRO A 337 16.72 -12.91 -1.89
N ALA A 338 17.41 -12.95 -0.75
CA ALA A 338 18.37 -11.90 -0.35
C ALA A 338 19.50 -11.67 -1.40
N SER A 339 19.89 -12.70 -2.14
CA SER A 339 20.85 -12.60 -3.24
C SER A 339 20.34 -11.70 -4.38
N THR A 340 19.04 -11.76 -4.70
CA THR A 340 18.41 -10.88 -5.69
C THR A 340 18.33 -9.45 -5.15
N VAL A 341 17.92 -9.27 -3.88
CA VAL A 341 17.88 -7.96 -3.22
C VAL A 341 19.27 -7.30 -3.22
N GLN A 342 20.36 -8.07 -3.02
CA GLN A 342 21.72 -7.57 -3.06
C GLN A 342 22.10 -6.95 -4.42
N ILE A 343 21.64 -7.54 -5.54
CA ILE A 343 22.04 -7.17 -6.90
C ILE A 343 20.99 -6.26 -7.58
N LEU A 344 19.83 -6.09 -6.97
CA LEU A 344 18.74 -5.31 -7.52
C LEU A 344 19.20 -3.90 -7.93
N GLY A 345 18.89 -3.49 -9.17
CA GLY A 345 19.39 -2.25 -9.79
C GLY A 345 20.69 -2.37 -10.56
N ALA A 346 21.42 -3.50 -10.45
CA ALA A 346 22.63 -3.79 -11.21
C ALA A 346 22.41 -4.88 -12.27
N GLU A 347 21.17 -5.12 -12.73
CA GLU A 347 20.82 -6.20 -13.64
C GLU A 347 21.57 -6.09 -14.98
N LYS A 348 21.66 -4.88 -15.55
CA LYS A 348 22.38 -4.64 -16.80
C LYS A 348 23.87 -5.00 -16.69
N ALA A 349 24.48 -4.68 -15.54
CA ALA A 349 25.88 -5.03 -15.28
C ALA A 349 26.04 -6.54 -15.07
N LEU A 350 25.11 -7.20 -14.39
CA LEU A 350 25.09 -8.64 -14.20
C LEU A 350 24.98 -9.38 -15.55
N PHE A 351 24.02 -9.01 -16.39
CA PHE A 351 23.87 -9.62 -17.72
C PHE A 351 25.09 -9.39 -18.60
N ARG A 352 25.72 -8.20 -18.52
CA ARG A 352 26.97 -7.93 -19.23
C ARG A 352 28.08 -8.86 -18.74
N ALA A 353 28.27 -8.98 -17.42
CA ALA A 353 29.27 -9.83 -16.82
C ALA A 353 29.08 -11.32 -17.18
N LEU A 354 27.83 -11.81 -17.18
CA LEU A 354 27.52 -13.18 -17.61
C LEU A 354 27.82 -13.42 -19.09
N LYS A 355 27.52 -12.43 -19.95
CA LYS A 355 27.78 -12.52 -21.40
C LYS A 355 29.28 -12.51 -21.72
N THR A 356 30.06 -11.68 -20.99
CA THR A 356 31.50 -11.55 -21.19
C THR A 356 32.34 -12.49 -20.33
N LYS A 357 31.68 -13.36 -19.49
CA LYS A 357 32.33 -14.22 -18.48
C LYS A 357 33.25 -13.45 -17.52
N GLY A 358 32.89 -12.17 -17.27
CA GLY A 358 33.60 -11.29 -16.34
C GLY A 358 33.13 -11.42 -14.89
N ASN A 359 33.68 -10.59 -14.00
CA ASN A 359 33.28 -10.55 -12.59
C ASN A 359 31.86 -10.00 -12.43
N THR A 360 31.01 -10.70 -11.70
CA THR A 360 29.65 -10.27 -11.39
C THR A 360 29.64 -9.09 -10.39
N PRO A 361 28.67 -8.17 -10.48
CA PRO A 361 28.54 -7.06 -9.55
C PRO A 361 28.33 -7.58 -8.10
N LYS A 362 29.00 -6.99 -7.14
CA LYS A 362 28.90 -7.37 -5.72
C LYS A 362 27.70 -6.75 -5.01
N TYR A 363 27.15 -5.64 -5.52
CA TYR A 363 26.05 -4.88 -4.95
C TYR A 363 25.31 -4.07 -6.02
N GLY A 364 24.04 -3.76 -5.77
CA GLY A 364 23.17 -2.92 -6.60
C GLY A 364 22.78 -1.62 -5.88
N LEU A 365 21.46 -1.30 -5.85
CA LEU A 365 20.91 -0.11 -5.19
C LEU A 365 21.26 0.00 -3.70
N ILE A 366 21.47 -1.11 -3.03
CA ILE A 366 21.90 -1.18 -1.63
C ILE A 366 23.20 -0.41 -1.37
N TYR A 367 24.04 -0.20 -2.40
CA TYR A 367 25.30 0.55 -2.29
C TYR A 367 25.11 1.97 -1.74
N HIS A 368 23.98 2.60 -2.00
CA HIS A 368 23.66 3.95 -1.51
C HIS A 368 23.31 4.01 -0.02
N SER A 369 23.30 2.87 0.66
CA SER A 369 23.12 2.83 2.11
C SER A 369 24.35 3.39 2.85
N THR A 370 24.09 4.11 3.95
CA THR A 370 25.13 4.67 4.83
C THR A 370 26.08 3.61 5.38
N PHE A 371 25.58 2.39 5.63
CA PHE A 371 26.37 1.27 6.15
C PHE A 371 27.47 0.81 5.19
N ILE A 372 27.16 0.75 3.89
CA ILE A 372 28.15 0.36 2.89
C ILE A 372 29.14 1.51 2.62
N GLY A 373 28.67 2.76 2.77
CA GLY A 373 29.52 3.94 2.69
C GLY A 373 30.65 3.94 3.73
N ARG A 374 30.30 3.64 5.00
CA ARG A 374 31.23 3.59 6.14
C ARG A 374 32.17 2.39 6.10
N ALA A 375 31.78 1.29 5.44
CA ALA A 375 32.55 0.07 5.43
C ALA A 375 33.85 0.21 4.62
N ASP A 376 34.94 -0.46 5.07
CA ASP A 376 36.19 -0.61 4.33
C ASP A 376 35.99 -1.24 2.96
N ALA A 377 36.80 -0.86 1.98
CA ALA A 377 36.72 -1.36 0.61
C ALA A 377 36.76 -2.90 0.51
N LYS A 378 37.55 -3.55 1.39
CA LYS A 378 37.66 -5.02 1.50
C LYS A 378 36.35 -5.66 2.00
N ASN A 379 35.63 -4.98 2.88
CA ASN A 379 34.47 -5.50 3.58
C ASN A 379 33.11 -5.09 2.93
N LYS A 380 33.11 -4.12 1.97
CA LYS A 380 31.88 -3.66 1.29
C LYS A 380 31.02 -4.78 0.74
N GLY A 381 31.59 -5.80 0.13
CA GLY A 381 30.83 -6.93 -0.41
C GLY A 381 30.28 -7.88 0.65
N ARG A 382 30.96 -8.00 1.81
CA ARG A 382 30.50 -8.83 2.93
C ARG A 382 29.33 -8.16 3.65
N ILE A 383 29.45 -6.85 3.96
CA ILE A 383 28.38 -6.09 4.61
C ILE A 383 27.16 -5.95 3.72
N SER A 384 27.33 -5.78 2.39
CA SER A 384 26.22 -5.73 1.42
C SER A 384 25.40 -7.01 1.44
N ARG A 385 26.05 -8.18 1.52
CA ARG A 385 25.34 -9.46 1.63
C ARG A 385 24.58 -9.57 2.95
N TYR A 386 25.19 -9.14 4.04
CA TYR A 386 24.57 -9.16 5.36
C TYR A 386 23.35 -8.21 5.41
N LEU A 387 23.51 -6.98 4.91
CA LEU A 387 22.44 -6.01 4.81
C LEU A 387 21.28 -6.50 3.94
N ALA A 388 21.57 -7.13 2.80
CA ALA A 388 20.54 -7.71 1.93
C ALA A 388 19.70 -8.80 2.62
N ASN A 389 20.35 -9.65 3.46
CA ASN A 389 19.63 -10.63 4.27
C ASN A 389 18.69 -9.93 5.26
N LYS A 390 19.14 -8.84 5.91
CA LYS A 390 18.31 -8.08 6.85
C LYS A 390 17.15 -7.35 6.14
N CYS A 391 17.43 -6.76 4.98
CA CYS A 391 16.38 -6.15 4.15
C CYS A 391 15.30 -7.18 3.73
N SER A 392 15.72 -8.40 3.35
CA SER A 392 14.77 -9.47 3.00
C SER A 392 13.91 -9.90 4.18
N ILE A 393 14.43 -9.89 5.41
CA ILE A 393 13.64 -10.16 6.62
C ILE A 393 12.68 -9.00 6.90
N ALA A 394 13.18 -7.76 6.89
CA ALA A 394 12.37 -6.57 7.14
C ALA A 394 11.20 -6.45 6.16
N THR A 395 11.44 -6.66 4.86
CA THR A 395 10.38 -6.60 3.83
C THR A 395 9.33 -7.70 3.98
N ARG A 396 9.71 -8.88 4.45
CA ARG A 396 8.75 -9.95 4.74
C ARG A 396 7.88 -9.62 5.94
N ILE A 397 8.45 -9.06 6.99
CA ILE A 397 7.69 -8.59 8.15
C ILE A 397 6.71 -7.49 7.71
N ASP A 398 7.17 -6.47 6.98
CA ASP A 398 6.33 -5.38 6.49
C ASP A 398 5.20 -5.84 5.56
N SER A 399 5.45 -6.89 4.74
CA SER A 399 4.48 -7.40 3.77
C SER A 399 3.41 -8.28 4.39
N PHE A 400 3.75 -9.07 5.42
CA PHE A 400 2.90 -10.12 5.95
C PHE A 400 2.39 -9.85 7.37
N SER A 401 2.89 -8.81 8.05
CA SER A 401 2.36 -8.38 9.35
C SER A 401 1.08 -7.55 9.15
N ASP A 402 0.05 -7.83 9.93
CA ASP A 402 -1.19 -7.06 9.92
C ASP A 402 -0.99 -5.68 10.60
N GLU A 403 -0.16 -5.61 11.63
CA GLU A 403 0.15 -4.37 12.35
C GLU A 403 1.52 -3.80 11.94
N PRO A 404 1.58 -2.54 11.49
CA PRO A 404 2.85 -1.89 11.15
C PRO A 404 3.62 -1.56 12.43
N SER A 405 4.76 -2.21 12.66
CA SER A 405 5.66 -1.88 13.75
C SER A 405 7.05 -1.53 13.22
N ARG A 406 7.76 -0.62 13.89
CA ARG A 406 9.09 -0.15 13.51
C ARG A 406 10.21 -0.87 14.28
N LEU A 407 9.85 -1.56 15.36
CA LEU A 407 10.80 -2.15 16.32
C LEU A 407 11.74 -3.19 15.70
N TYR A 408 11.22 -4.03 14.81
CA TYR A 408 12.06 -5.01 14.12
C TYR A 408 13.13 -4.35 13.25
N GLY A 409 12.77 -3.26 12.55
CA GLY A 409 13.69 -2.51 11.70
C GLY A 409 14.84 -1.88 12.50
N GLU A 410 14.54 -1.29 13.65
CA GLU A 410 15.52 -0.68 14.54
C GLU A 410 16.51 -1.72 15.09
N LYS A 411 16.01 -2.84 15.57
CA LYS A 411 16.85 -3.94 16.06
C LYS A 411 17.70 -4.60 14.96
N LEU A 412 17.16 -4.73 13.76
CA LEU A 412 17.93 -5.19 12.61
C LEU A 412 19.02 -4.20 12.22
N ARG A 413 18.77 -2.90 12.39
CA ARG A 413 19.76 -1.84 12.19
C ARG A 413 20.91 -1.94 13.22
N GLU A 414 20.59 -2.09 14.50
CA GLU A 414 21.60 -2.34 15.55
C GLU A 414 22.50 -3.53 15.20
N GLN A 415 21.92 -4.64 14.75
CA GLN A 415 22.70 -5.81 14.34
C GLN A 415 23.62 -5.56 13.14
N VAL A 416 23.23 -4.69 12.20
CA VAL A 416 24.11 -4.31 11.09
C VAL A 416 25.27 -3.46 11.60
N GLU A 417 25.06 -2.56 12.55
CA GLU A 417 26.10 -1.77 13.20
C GLU A 417 27.05 -2.66 14.02
N GLU A 418 26.53 -3.60 14.81
CA GLU A 418 27.35 -4.61 15.50
C GLU A 418 28.24 -5.40 14.52
N ARG A 419 27.70 -5.71 13.33
CA ARG A 419 28.47 -6.43 12.30
C ARG A 419 29.55 -5.57 11.68
N LEU A 420 29.35 -4.26 11.55
CA LEU A 420 30.39 -3.34 11.14
C LEU A 420 31.51 -3.28 12.20
N ASN A 421 31.13 -3.11 13.46
CA ASN A 421 32.06 -3.10 14.59
C ASN A 421 32.86 -4.42 14.70
N PHE A 422 32.21 -5.57 14.39
CA PHE A 422 32.90 -6.86 14.35
C PHE A 422 34.05 -6.88 13.33
N TYR A 423 33.90 -6.20 12.18
CA TYR A 423 34.99 -6.15 11.20
C TYR A 423 36.18 -5.29 11.65
N GLU A 424 35.99 -4.38 12.62
CA GLU A 424 36.98 -3.50 13.20
C GLU A 424 37.58 -4.10 14.49
N THR A 425 36.71 -4.58 15.39
CA THR A 425 37.09 -4.99 16.75
C THR A 425 37.16 -6.50 16.97
N GLY A 426 36.51 -7.30 16.10
CA GLY A 426 36.43 -8.77 16.25
C GLY A 426 35.36 -9.26 17.25
N ALA A 427 34.59 -8.36 17.88
CA ALA A 427 33.53 -8.73 18.83
C ALA A 427 32.34 -9.42 18.13
N ALA A 428 31.95 -10.62 18.55
CA ALA A 428 30.90 -11.39 17.90
C ALA A 428 29.51 -10.72 18.03
N PRO A 429 28.75 -10.51 16.91
CA PRO A 429 27.43 -9.91 16.96
C PRO A 429 26.38 -10.87 17.55
N ARG A 430 25.30 -10.34 18.10
CA ARG A 430 24.17 -11.12 18.64
C ARG A 430 23.52 -12.00 17.56
N ARG A 431 22.93 -13.14 17.97
CA ARG A 431 22.21 -14.04 17.07
C ARG A 431 20.84 -13.46 16.69
N ASN A 432 20.38 -13.77 15.47
CA ASN A 432 19.08 -13.29 15.00
C ASN A 432 17.89 -13.76 15.89
N VAL A 433 17.97 -15.00 16.37
CA VAL A 433 16.88 -15.60 17.16
C VAL A 433 16.68 -14.82 18.45
N ASP A 434 17.79 -14.55 19.19
CA ASP A 434 17.74 -13.84 20.46
C ASP A 434 17.12 -12.45 20.32
N VAL A 435 17.52 -11.71 19.26
CA VAL A 435 17.00 -10.36 19.01
C VAL A 435 15.53 -10.38 18.57
N MET A 436 15.10 -11.36 17.78
CA MET A 436 13.69 -11.50 17.38
C MET A 436 12.79 -11.88 18.56
N GLU A 437 13.29 -12.71 19.48
CA GLU A 437 12.57 -13.04 20.72
C GLU A 437 12.43 -11.84 21.66
N GLU A 438 13.47 -10.99 21.76
CA GLU A 438 13.41 -9.73 22.52
C GLU A 438 12.30 -8.82 21.96
N VAL A 439 12.24 -8.64 20.64
CA VAL A 439 11.22 -7.80 19.99
C VAL A 439 9.82 -8.41 20.18
N ALA A 440 9.67 -9.73 20.05
CA ALA A 440 8.41 -10.38 20.24
C ALA A 440 7.89 -10.25 21.70
N LYS A 441 8.80 -10.24 22.69
CA LYS A 441 8.45 -9.95 24.09
C LYS A 441 8.02 -8.50 24.28
N GLN A 442 8.73 -7.54 23.65
CA GLN A 442 8.39 -6.11 23.73
C GLN A 442 7.03 -5.80 23.09
N LEU A 443 6.69 -6.43 21.96
CA LEU A 443 5.38 -6.29 21.34
C LEU A 443 4.26 -6.82 22.23
N LYS A 444 4.43 -8.02 22.82
CA LYS A 444 3.42 -8.58 23.74
C LYS A 444 3.17 -7.73 24.97
N VAL A 445 4.20 -7.07 25.50
CA VAL A 445 4.05 -6.13 26.62
C VAL A 445 3.25 -4.91 26.20
N ARG A 446 3.47 -4.36 24.99
CA ARG A 446 2.67 -3.24 24.46
C ARG A 446 1.21 -3.62 24.25
N ASP A 447 0.96 -4.77 23.65
CA ASP A 447 -0.41 -5.27 23.44
C ASP A 447 -1.15 -5.44 24.79
N ASP A 448 -0.45 -5.90 25.83
CA ASP A 448 -1.01 -6.03 27.18
C ASP A 448 -1.26 -4.64 27.83
N ASP A 449 -0.36 -3.66 27.65
CA ASP A 449 -0.51 -2.30 28.14
C ASP A 449 -1.63 -1.53 27.41
N ASP A 450 -1.78 -1.69 26.09
CA ASP A 450 -2.85 -1.07 25.29
C ASP A 450 -4.23 -1.65 25.65
N VAL A 451 -4.31 -2.94 25.99
CA VAL A 451 -5.53 -3.58 26.50
C VAL A 451 -5.88 -3.08 27.92
N GLU A 452 -4.89 -2.82 28.77
CA GLU A 452 -5.14 -2.23 30.11
C GLU A 452 -5.58 -0.76 30.04
N MET A 453 -5.06 0.03 29.09
CA MET A 453 -5.47 1.42 28.88
C MET A 453 -6.88 1.53 28.28
N ALA A 454 -7.26 0.61 27.37
CA ALA A 454 -8.61 0.54 26.80
C ALA A 454 -9.67 0.12 27.85
N ASP A 455 -9.31 -0.70 28.84
CA ASP A 455 -10.21 -1.14 29.93
C ASP A 455 -10.32 -0.09 31.07
N ALA A 456 -9.41 0.88 31.13
CA ALA A 456 -9.47 2.00 32.09
C ALA A 456 -10.51 3.10 31.74
N GLY A 457 -11.03 3.10 30.50
CA GLY A 457 -12.07 4.01 30.00
C GLY A 457 -13.51 3.53 30.18
N ALA A 458 -13.74 2.27 30.57
CA ALA A 458 -15.08 1.70 30.76
C ALA A 458 -15.42 1.53 32.25
N THR A 459 -16.53 2.09 32.66
CA THR A 459 -17.10 2.17 34.03
C THR A 459 -17.07 0.82 34.81
N PRO A 460 -16.89 0.87 36.14
CA PRO A 460 -16.56 -0.33 36.93
C PRO A 460 -17.82 -1.11 37.40
N LYS A 461 -18.36 -1.99 36.56
CA LYS A 461 -19.47 -2.89 37.03
C LYS A 461 -19.37 -4.38 36.68
N SER A 462 -18.29 -4.92 36.15
CA SER A 462 -18.24 -6.35 35.82
C SER A 462 -16.96 -7.13 36.18
N LYS A 463 -16.11 -6.61 37.09
CA LYS A 463 -14.83 -7.27 37.45
C LYS A 463 -14.94 -8.47 38.42
N LYS A 464 -16.13 -8.82 38.95
CA LYS A 464 -16.23 -9.92 39.94
C LYS A 464 -16.45 -11.32 39.33
N ASP A 465 -16.96 -11.44 38.13
CA ASP A 465 -17.34 -12.76 37.58
C ASP A 465 -16.28 -13.41 36.66
N LYS A 466 -15.38 -12.64 36.05
CA LYS A 466 -14.32 -13.20 35.18
C LYS A 466 -13.15 -13.83 35.96
N LYS A 467 -12.87 -13.37 37.18
CA LYS A 467 -11.78 -13.93 38.01
C LYS A 467 -12.08 -15.31 38.62
N LYS A 468 -13.36 -15.75 38.62
CA LYS A 468 -13.75 -17.09 39.07
C LYS A 468 -13.68 -18.17 37.98
N LYS A 469 -13.75 -17.75 36.68
CA LYS A 469 -13.69 -18.73 35.56
C LYS A 469 -12.24 -19.10 35.18
N SER A 470 -11.29 -18.18 35.24
CA SER A 470 -9.88 -18.46 34.91
C SER A 470 -9.13 -19.31 35.95
N LYS A 471 -9.60 -19.34 37.22
CA LYS A 471 -9.03 -20.22 38.27
C LYS A 471 -9.56 -21.65 38.22
N LYS A 472 -10.68 -21.91 37.54
CA LYS A 472 -11.27 -23.25 37.43
C LYS A 472 -10.64 -24.06 36.28
N ASP A 473 -10.17 -23.35 35.22
CA ASP A 473 -9.51 -24.02 34.08
C ASP A 473 -8.02 -24.36 34.34
N LYS A 474 -7.34 -23.59 35.23
CA LYS A 474 -5.96 -23.93 35.65
C LYS A 474 -5.87 -25.10 36.63
N LYS A 475 -6.98 -25.47 37.31
CA LYS A 475 -7.00 -26.59 38.25
C LYS A 475 -7.38 -27.92 37.60
N ARG A 476 -7.80 -27.91 36.34
CA ARG A 476 -8.13 -29.13 35.57
C ARG A 476 -7.00 -29.62 34.64
N LYS A 477 -5.89 -28.85 34.52
CA LYS A 477 -4.71 -29.24 33.73
C LYS A 477 -3.51 -29.76 34.56
N ALA A 478 -3.67 -29.93 35.88
CA ALA A 478 -2.59 -30.30 36.77
C ALA A 478 -2.80 -31.68 37.44
N SER A 479 -3.60 -32.56 36.84
CA SER A 479 -3.81 -33.92 37.40
C SER A 479 -3.98 -34.98 36.31
N SER A 480 -3.05 -35.03 35.37
CA SER A 480 -2.91 -36.20 34.49
C SER A 480 -1.51 -36.18 33.84
N ASP A 481 -0.48 -36.38 34.66
CA ASP A 481 0.82 -36.87 34.21
C ASP A 481 1.42 -37.61 35.42
N ASP A 482 1.21 -38.87 35.46
CA ASP A 482 2.11 -39.81 36.12
C ASP A 482 1.96 -41.19 35.46
N ASP A 483 3.11 -41.83 35.29
CA ASP A 483 3.39 -43.21 34.87
C ASP A 483 3.41 -43.54 33.36
N SER A 484 4.59 -43.71 32.80
CA SER A 484 5.37 -44.95 32.68
C SER A 484 6.51 -44.80 31.67
N GLU A 485 7.70 -45.09 32.17
CA GLU A 485 8.92 -45.41 31.42
C GLU A 485 8.73 -46.65 30.52
N GLU A 486 9.35 -46.65 29.32
CA GLU A 486 10.29 -47.68 28.89
C GLU A 486 10.82 -47.49 27.45
N LYS A 487 12.15 -47.27 27.40
CA LYS A 487 13.16 -47.84 26.47
C LYS A 487 13.04 -47.66 24.94
N GLU A 488 14.08 -47.01 24.44
CA GLU A 488 14.66 -47.17 23.09
C GLU A 488 14.85 -48.65 22.67
N PRO A 489 14.92 -48.94 21.36
CA PRO A 489 16.20 -48.77 20.65
C PRO A 489 16.11 -48.42 19.15
N THR A 490 17.16 -47.78 18.71
CA THR A 490 17.58 -47.61 17.31
C THR A 490 17.70 -48.93 16.55
N PRO A 491 17.51 -48.93 15.21
CA PRO A 491 18.52 -49.49 14.33
C PRO A 491 18.83 -48.75 13.03
N LYS A 492 20.13 -48.56 12.86
CA LYS A 492 21.01 -48.84 11.71
C LYS A 492 20.46 -48.75 10.26
N LYS A 493 21.21 -47.92 9.52
CA LYS A 493 21.61 -47.97 8.10
C LYS A 493 21.23 -49.21 7.30
N ALA A 494 20.64 -48.99 6.12
CA ALA A 494 20.85 -49.80 4.92
C ALA A 494 21.07 -48.94 3.69
N LYS A 495 22.20 -49.20 3.03
CA LYS A 495 22.60 -48.75 1.67
C LYS A 495 21.79 -49.55 0.65
N THR A 496 21.42 -48.91 -0.47
CA THR A 496 21.28 -49.53 -1.80
C THR A 496 21.40 -48.44 -2.83
N GLU A 497 22.44 -48.34 -3.51
CA GLU A 497 22.89 -48.71 -4.85
C GLU A 497 22.01 -48.21 -5.99
N THR A 498 22.67 -47.33 -6.80
CA THR A 498 22.28 -46.85 -8.14
C THR A 498 22.43 -47.96 -9.17
N PRO A 499 21.72 -47.95 -10.33
CA PRO A 499 22.30 -48.41 -11.57
C PRO A 499 22.53 -47.26 -12.55
N LYS A 500 23.74 -47.25 -13.11
CA LYS A 500 24.17 -46.62 -14.35
C LYS A 500 23.57 -47.33 -15.54
N ALA A 501 23.27 -46.58 -16.58
CA ALA A 501 23.40 -46.75 -18.04
C ALA A 501 22.25 -45.92 -18.65
N GLU A 502 22.43 -45.03 -19.59
CA GLU A 502 23.09 -45.12 -20.90
C GLU A 502 23.45 -43.72 -21.40
N LYS A 503 24.69 -43.53 -21.73
CA LYS A 503 25.15 -42.53 -22.72
C LYS A 503 25.15 -43.21 -24.06
N ASP A 504 24.71 -42.47 -25.08
CA ASP A 504 25.26 -42.33 -26.41
C ASP A 504 24.15 -42.07 -27.46
N ALA A 505 24.38 -41.08 -28.27
CA ALA A 505 23.76 -40.70 -29.52
C ALA A 505 23.10 -39.31 -29.51
N LYS A 506 23.94 -38.29 -29.79
CA LYS A 506 23.63 -37.12 -30.64
C LYS A 506 24.78 -36.09 -30.61
N LYS A 507 25.90 -36.52 -31.13
CA LYS A 507 26.93 -35.63 -31.67
C LYS A 507 27.03 -35.98 -33.13
N ASP A 508 26.41 -35.21 -33.99
CA ASP A 508 26.72 -35.05 -35.41
C ASP A 508 25.54 -34.38 -36.12
N LYS A 509 25.52 -33.05 -36.09
CA LYS A 509 24.80 -32.17 -37.03
C LYS A 509 24.94 -30.69 -36.62
N LYS A 510 26.19 -30.22 -36.50
CA LYS A 510 26.44 -28.78 -36.30
C LYS A 510 27.80 -28.32 -36.86
N SER A 511 28.28 -28.91 -37.92
CA SER A 511 29.51 -28.49 -38.61
C SER A 511 29.35 -28.07 -40.07
N GLU A 512 28.15 -27.96 -40.63
CA GLU A 512 27.95 -27.60 -42.05
C GLU A 512 27.27 -26.27 -42.34
N LYS A 513 27.12 -25.35 -41.37
CA LYS A 513 26.50 -24.03 -41.61
C LYS A 513 27.42 -22.83 -41.36
N LYS A 514 28.75 -23.01 -41.37
CA LYS A 514 29.72 -21.92 -41.16
C LYS A 514 30.69 -21.69 -42.34
N LYS A 515 30.39 -22.15 -43.55
CA LYS A 515 31.22 -21.95 -44.75
C LYS A 515 30.52 -21.34 -45.97
N LYS A 516 29.47 -20.53 -45.76
CA LYS A 516 28.86 -19.74 -46.86
C LYS A 516 28.43 -18.34 -46.38
N LYS A 517 29.35 -17.53 -45.85
CA LYS A 517 29.20 -16.08 -45.74
C LYS A 517 30.57 -15.41 -45.59
N SER A 518 31.42 -15.62 -46.56
CA SER A 518 32.61 -14.79 -46.79
C SER A 518 32.95 -14.85 -48.28
N LYS A 519 32.06 -14.37 -49.12
CA LYS A 519 32.31 -13.94 -50.51
C LYS A 519 31.02 -13.31 -51.02
N SER A 520 30.86 -12.07 -50.81
CA SER A 520 30.36 -10.99 -51.70
C SER A 520 30.33 -9.71 -50.89
#